data_a3b6216b216a994f506e9f61d50cec27
#
_entry.id   a3b6216b216a994f506e9f61d50cec27
#
_cell.length_a   1.000
_cell.length_b   1.000
_cell.length_c   1.000
_cell.angle_alpha   90.00
_cell.angle_beta   90.00
_cell.angle_gamma   90.00
#
_symmetry.space_group_name_H-M   'P 1'
#
loop_
_entity.id
_entity.type
_entity.pdbx_description
1 polymer ?
#
loop_
_entity_poly.entity_id
_entity_poly.type
_entity_poly.pdbx_seq_one_letter_code
_entity_poly.pdbx_strand_id
1 'polypeptide(L)'
;SDPNHAFISFSGYNAYASAAGTATGHVFDVHYDPNGHTATWTNIDGNLGDEPVTGIALDSNTGNLYISTDFGVDVREGTATQWASAGTNLPPVAVYGLTIDSNARVLYAATHGRGAWSLSLP
;
A
#
# COMPACT_ATOMS: atom_id res chain seq x y z
N SER A 1 -11.86 10.62 9.48
CA SER A 1 -10.73 9.70 9.66
C SER A 1 -10.71 9.21 11.12
N ASP A 2 -10.37 7.95 11.33
CA ASP A 2 -10.19 7.35 12.65
C ASP A 2 -8.73 7.58 13.09
N PRO A 3 -8.45 8.34 14.16
CA PRO A 3 -7.10 8.60 14.63
C PRO A 3 -6.40 7.37 15.22
N ASN A 4 -7.15 6.31 15.46
CA ASN A 4 -6.64 5.04 16.02
C ASN A 4 -6.44 3.95 14.94
N HIS A 5 -6.53 4.32 13.68
CA HIS A 5 -6.38 3.41 12.55
C HIS A 5 -5.33 3.92 11.58
N ALA A 6 -4.39 3.06 11.17
CA ALA A 6 -3.35 3.37 10.19
C ALA A 6 -3.04 2.15 9.32
N PHE A 7 -2.63 2.43 8.08
CA PHE A 7 -1.96 1.45 7.23
C PHE A 7 -0.47 1.73 7.24
N ILE A 8 0.35 0.69 7.38
CA ILE A 8 1.80 0.78 7.47
C ILE A 8 2.42 -0.12 6.41
N SER A 9 3.39 0.41 5.66
CA SER A 9 4.12 -0.35 4.66
C SER A 9 5.62 -0.42 4.96
N PHE A 10 6.25 -1.50 4.51
CA PHE A 10 7.68 -1.74 4.63
C PHE A 10 8.31 -1.93 3.25
N SER A 11 9.42 -1.22 3.01
CA SER A 11 10.13 -1.20 1.73
C SER A 11 11.33 -2.15 1.64
N GLY A 12 11.44 -3.11 2.56
CA GLY A 12 12.50 -4.12 2.55
C GLY A 12 12.01 -5.47 2.06
N TYR A 13 12.92 -6.31 1.55
CA TYR A 13 12.64 -7.72 1.31
C TYR A 13 12.68 -8.52 2.61
N ASN A 14 11.83 -9.54 2.73
CA ASN A 14 11.77 -10.42 3.90
C ASN A 14 13.10 -11.18 4.15
N ALA A 15 13.84 -11.48 3.09
CA ALA A 15 15.14 -12.12 3.17
C ALA A 15 16.17 -11.36 4.03
N TYR A 16 15.96 -10.05 4.21
CA TYR A 16 16.79 -9.18 5.03
C TYR A 16 16.16 -8.85 6.38
N ALA A 17 14.93 -9.30 6.63
CA ALA A 17 14.30 -9.17 7.93
C ALA A 17 15.05 -10.06 8.93
N SER A 18 15.73 -9.42 9.89
CA SER A 18 16.60 -10.11 10.80
C SER A 18 15.87 -11.02 11.78
N ALA A 19 16.48 -12.15 12.05
CA ALA A 19 16.32 -13.02 13.19
C ALA A 19 14.96 -13.74 13.36
N ALA A 20 15.12 -14.99 13.70
CA ALA A 20 14.05 -15.92 14.07
C ALA A 20 13.00 -15.27 14.98
N GLY A 21 11.76 -15.30 14.53
CA GLY A 21 10.59 -14.90 15.32
C GLY A 21 9.99 -13.54 14.98
N THR A 22 10.53 -12.79 14.03
CA THR A 22 9.87 -11.57 13.54
C THR A 22 8.84 -11.91 12.48
N ALA A 23 7.62 -11.43 12.66
CA ALA A 23 6.59 -11.51 11.63
C ALA A 23 7.07 -10.76 10.39
N THR A 24 7.21 -11.47 9.28
CA THR A 24 7.52 -10.88 7.98
C THR A 24 6.23 -10.34 7.35
N GLY A 25 6.34 -9.26 6.61
CA GLY A 25 5.21 -8.68 5.90
C GLY A 25 5.55 -7.29 5.36
N HIS A 26 4.77 -6.86 4.38
CA HIS A 26 5.00 -5.61 3.68
C HIS A 26 3.90 -4.58 3.94
N VAL A 27 2.66 -5.00 4.17
CA VAL A 27 1.54 -4.10 4.45
C VAL A 27 0.75 -4.59 5.66
N PHE A 28 0.49 -3.68 6.58
CA PHE A 28 -0.26 -3.96 7.79
C PHE A 28 -1.41 -2.97 7.97
N ASP A 29 -2.54 -3.51 8.40
CA ASP A 29 -3.66 -2.77 8.94
C ASP A 29 -3.51 -2.72 10.46
N VAL A 30 -3.42 -1.52 11.03
CA VAL A 30 -3.07 -1.32 12.44
C VAL A 30 -4.17 -0.55 13.15
N HIS A 31 -4.72 -1.16 14.19
CA HIS A 31 -5.70 -0.55 15.06
C HIS A 31 -5.13 -0.37 16.46
N TYR A 32 -5.20 0.85 16.98
CA TYR A 32 -4.77 1.18 18.33
C TYR A 32 -5.97 1.26 19.28
N ASP A 33 -5.88 0.57 20.41
CA ASP A 33 -6.82 0.71 21.53
C ASP A 33 -6.25 1.70 22.55
N PRO A 34 -6.80 2.93 22.66
CA PRO A 34 -6.32 3.92 23.62
C PRO A 34 -6.63 3.56 25.07
N ASN A 35 -7.63 2.73 25.34
CA ASN A 35 -7.98 2.30 26.70
C ASN A 35 -7.03 1.21 27.21
N GLY A 36 -6.73 0.22 26.35
CA GLY A 36 -5.80 -0.86 26.64
C GLY A 36 -4.35 -0.52 26.40
N HIS A 37 -4.05 0.62 25.76
CA HIS A 37 -2.69 1.01 25.31
C HIS A 37 -2.01 -0.07 24.45
N THR A 38 -2.78 -0.71 23.57
CA THR A 38 -2.31 -1.80 22.72
C THR A 38 -2.58 -1.53 21.25
N ALA A 39 -1.72 -2.02 20.37
CA ALA A 39 -1.92 -1.99 18.93
C ALA A 39 -2.09 -3.40 18.38
N THR A 40 -3.12 -3.60 17.58
CA THR A 40 -3.35 -4.84 16.84
C THR A 40 -2.86 -4.65 15.41
N TRP A 41 -1.91 -5.49 14.99
CA TRP A 41 -1.33 -5.49 13.65
C TRP A 41 -1.85 -6.68 12.87
N THR A 42 -2.51 -6.41 11.76
CA THR A 42 -3.01 -7.44 10.85
C THR A 42 -2.23 -7.38 9.55
N ASN A 43 -1.50 -8.45 9.20
CA ASN A 43 -0.84 -8.55 7.91
C ASN A 43 -1.89 -8.64 6.81
N ILE A 44 -1.80 -7.75 5.82
CA ILE A 44 -2.70 -7.68 4.67
C ILE A 44 -1.98 -7.86 3.34
N ASP A 45 -0.81 -8.49 3.33
CA ASP A 45 -0.04 -8.77 2.11
C ASP A 45 -0.81 -9.61 1.08
N GLY A 46 -1.65 -10.53 1.54
CA GLY A 46 -2.42 -11.39 0.63
C GLY A 46 -1.49 -12.10 -0.37
N ASN A 47 -1.66 -11.78 -1.64
CA ASN A 47 -0.91 -12.36 -2.76
C ASN A 47 0.30 -11.52 -3.23
N LEU A 48 0.75 -10.52 -2.47
CA LEU A 48 1.88 -9.65 -2.89
C LEU A 48 3.20 -10.42 -3.07
N GLY A 49 3.43 -11.45 -2.25
CA GLY A 49 4.73 -12.11 -2.19
C GLY A 49 5.77 -11.27 -1.43
N ASP A 50 7.07 -11.56 -1.66
CA ASP A 50 8.18 -10.82 -1.04
C ASP A 50 8.55 -9.61 -1.91
N GLU A 51 7.79 -8.55 -1.79
CA GLU A 51 7.90 -7.35 -2.62
C GLU A 51 7.92 -6.08 -1.77
N PRO A 52 8.96 -5.24 -1.87
CA PRO A 52 9.04 -3.98 -1.17
C PRO A 52 7.88 -3.04 -1.52
N VAL A 53 7.21 -2.52 -0.50
CA VAL A 53 6.14 -1.54 -0.64
C VAL A 53 6.67 -0.16 -0.25
N THR A 54 6.85 0.70 -1.25
CA THR A 54 7.53 2.00 -1.13
C THR A 54 6.59 3.14 -0.74
N GLY A 55 5.30 2.96 -0.95
CA GLY A 55 4.29 3.96 -0.60
C GLY A 55 2.90 3.36 -0.50
N ILE A 56 2.00 4.09 0.17
CA ILE A 56 0.63 3.67 0.41
C ILE A 56 -0.31 4.88 0.37
N ALA A 57 -1.47 4.70 -0.24
CA ALA A 57 -2.50 5.74 -0.33
C ALA A 57 -3.89 5.12 -0.20
N LEU A 58 -4.72 5.68 0.67
CA LEU A 58 -6.10 5.26 0.87
C LEU A 58 -7.05 6.20 0.11
N ASP A 59 -7.87 5.66 -0.75
CA ASP A 59 -9.02 6.36 -1.30
C ASP A 59 -10.19 6.27 -0.31
N SER A 60 -10.40 7.33 0.45
CA SER A 60 -11.44 7.38 1.46
C SER A 60 -12.86 7.32 0.91
N ASN A 61 -13.05 7.59 -0.38
CA ASN A 61 -14.38 7.56 -1.00
C ASN A 61 -14.84 6.12 -1.32
N THR A 62 -13.91 5.25 -1.66
CA THR A 62 -14.22 3.87 -2.04
C THR A 62 -13.74 2.84 -1.01
N GLY A 63 -12.81 3.24 -0.14
CA GLY A 63 -12.10 2.31 0.74
C GLY A 63 -10.99 1.52 0.04
N ASN A 64 -10.68 1.86 -1.21
CA ASN A 64 -9.61 1.20 -1.96
C ASN A 64 -8.25 1.65 -1.43
N LEU A 65 -7.37 0.68 -1.20
CA LEU A 65 -6.00 0.91 -0.76
C LEU A 65 -5.04 0.69 -1.92
N TYR A 66 -4.23 1.70 -2.23
CA TYR A 66 -3.23 1.65 -3.29
C TYR A 66 -1.84 1.57 -2.68
N ILE A 67 -0.98 0.76 -3.26
CA ILE A 67 0.43 0.65 -2.88
C ILE A 67 1.33 0.86 -4.09
N SER A 68 2.50 1.45 -3.86
CA SER A 68 3.58 1.47 -4.84
C SER A 68 4.64 0.45 -4.46
N THR A 69 5.17 -0.21 -5.49
CA THR A 69 6.15 -1.28 -5.36
C THR A 69 7.32 -1.07 -6.31
N ASP A 70 8.30 -1.97 -6.29
CA ASP A 70 9.39 -1.99 -7.27
C ASP A 70 8.90 -2.32 -8.70
N PHE A 71 7.65 -2.79 -8.85
CA PHE A 71 7.11 -3.25 -10.14
C PHE A 71 5.85 -2.50 -10.60
N GLY A 72 5.47 -1.44 -9.92
CA GLY A 72 4.33 -0.63 -10.31
C GLY A 72 3.43 -0.24 -9.15
N VAL A 73 2.14 -0.16 -9.42
CA VAL A 73 1.10 0.19 -8.44
C VAL A 73 0.05 -0.91 -8.39
N ASP A 74 -0.24 -1.38 -7.20
CA ASP A 74 -1.31 -2.34 -6.94
C ASP A 74 -2.44 -1.72 -6.13
N VAL A 75 -3.62 -2.31 -6.26
CA VAL A 75 -4.83 -1.92 -5.53
C VAL A 75 -5.45 -3.11 -4.81
N ARG A 76 -5.89 -2.88 -3.60
CA ARG A 76 -6.78 -3.76 -2.84
C ARG A 76 -8.13 -3.06 -2.72
N GLU A 77 -9.12 -3.61 -3.38
CA GLU A 77 -10.44 -2.97 -3.50
C GLU A 77 -11.29 -3.26 -2.26
N GLY A 78 -11.71 -2.21 -1.56
CA GLY A 78 -12.65 -2.28 -0.46
C GLY A 78 -12.32 -3.38 0.56
N THR A 79 -13.16 -4.40 0.65
CA THR A 79 -13.00 -5.55 1.56
C THR A 79 -12.28 -6.74 0.93
N ALA A 80 -11.72 -6.61 -0.27
CA ALA A 80 -10.97 -7.69 -0.91
C ALA A 80 -9.74 -8.09 -0.08
N THR A 81 -9.34 -9.35 -0.20
CA THR A 81 -8.17 -9.90 0.50
C THR A 81 -6.96 -10.04 -0.41
N GLN A 82 -7.13 -9.75 -1.69
CA GLN A 82 -6.10 -9.88 -2.73
C GLN A 82 -5.80 -8.53 -3.36
N TRP A 83 -4.58 -8.38 -3.83
CA TRP A 83 -4.09 -7.25 -4.58
C TRP A 83 -4.18 -7.52 -6.07
N ALA A 84 -4.44 -6.48 -6.86
CA ALA A 84 -4.43 -6.51 -8.30
C ALA A 84 -3.69 -5.28 -8.84
N SER A 85 -3.17 -5.36 -10.07
CA SER A 85 -2.53 -4.20 -10.69
C SER A 85 -3.52 -3.04 -10.83
N ALA A 86 -3.13 -1.85 -10.41
CA ALA A 86 -3.96 -0.64 -10.39
C ALA A 86 -4.02 0.08 -11.74
N GLY A 87 -3.78 -0.59 -12.83
CA GLY A 87 -3.89 0.01 -14.16
C GLY A 87 -3.19 -0.82 -15.22
N THR A 88 -3.61 -0.64 -16.45
CA THR A 88 -3.10 -1.45 -17.56
C THR A 88 -1.94 -0.80 -18.30
N ASN A 89 -1.72 0.50 -18.12
CA ASN A 89 -0.77 1.29 -18.91
C ASN A 89 0.49 1.72 -18.15
N LEU A 90 0.54 1.52 -16.84
CA LEU A 90 1.75 1.78 -16.06
C LEU A 90 2.76 0.67 -16.37
N PRO A 91 3.98 1.00 -16.87
CA PRO A 91 4.99 -0.01 -17.08
C PRO A 91 5.45 -0.61 -15.75
N PRO A 92 6.01 -1.85 -15.73
CA PRO A 92 6.53 -2.50 -14.53
C PRO A 92 7.85 -1.86 -14.10
N VAL A 93 7.77 -0.67 -13.52
CA VAL A 93 8.90 0.12 -13.02
C VAL A 93 8.70 0.44 -11.55
N ALA A 94 9.79 0.68 -10.85
CA ALA A 94 9.73 1.08 -9.46
C ALA A 94 8.98 2.41 -9.32
N VAL A 95 8.03 2.46 -8.39
CA VAL A 95 7.26 3.64 -8.04
C VAL A 95 7.59 4.02 -6.61
N TYR A 96 7.99 5.27 -6.37
CA TYR A 96 8.46 5.72 -5.05
C TYR A 96 7.49 6.62 -4.31
N GLY A 97 6.42 7.04 -4.94
CA GLY A 97 5.44 7.88 -4.29
C GLY A 97 4.07 7.80 -4.94
N LEU A 98 3.05 7.85 -4.09
CA LEU A 98 1.64 7.91 -4.47
C LEU A 98 0.98 9.12 -3.84
N THR A 99 0.11 9.77 -4.59
CA THR A 99 -0.74 10.85 -4.08
C THR A 99 -2.12 10.76 -4.72
N ILE A 100 -3.17 10.88 -3.91
CA ILE A 100 -4.54 10.94 -4.39
C ILE A 100 -5.06 12.38 -4.30
N ASP A 101 -5.50 12.91 -5.42
CA ASP A 101 -6.38 14.08 -5.45
C ASP A 101 -7.81 13.59 -5.34
N SER A 102 -8.39 13.75 -4.16
CA SER A 102 -9.74 13.27 -3.87
C SER A 102 -10.82 14.07 -4.60
N ASN A 103 -10.56 15.34 -4.93
CA ASN A 103 -11.51 16.18 -5.66
C ASN A 103 -11.50 15.86 -7.14
N ALA A 104 -10.32 15.73 -7.74
CA ALA A 104 -10.17 15.37 -9.14
C ALA A 104 -10.39 13.88 -9.40
N ARG A 105 -10.44 13.06 -8.34
CA ARG A 105 -10.54 11.59 -8.42
C ARG A 105 -9.39 11.00 -9.25
N VAL A 106 -8.16 11.39 -8.92
CA VAL A 106 -6.95 10.95 -9.63
C VAL A 106 -5.89 10.48 -8.64
N LEU A 107 -5.32 9.33 -8.91
CA LEU A 107 -4.10 8.84 -8.29
C LEU A 107 -2.90 9.23 -9.16
N TYR A 108 -1.89 9.84 -8.57
CA TYR A 108 -0.61 10.13 -9.21
C TYR A 108 0.46 9.18 -8.68
N ALA A 109 1.29 8.66 -9.58
CA ALA A 109 2.42 7.79 -9.28
C ALA A 109 3.72 8.41 -9.78
N ALA A 110 4.70 8.56 -8.89
CA ALA A 110 6.05 9.02 -9.22
C ALA A 110 6.94 7.82 -9.51
N THR A 111 7.34 7.62 -10.77
CA THR A 111 8.11 6.47 -11.21
C THR A 111 9.60 6.75 -11.24
N HIS A 112 10.41 5.69 -11.11
CA HIS A 112 11.84 5.78 -11.33
C HIS A 112 12.16 5.72 -12.83
N GLY A 113 12.51 6.85 -13.42
CA GLY A 113 12.97 6.96 -14.80
C GLY A 113 11.89 7.01 -15.88
N ARG A 114 10.59 6.98 -15.54
CA ARG A 114 9.47 7.06 -16.50
C ARG A 114 8.53 8.24 -16.24
N GLY A 115 8.96 9.20 -15.42
CA GLY A 115 8.17 10.39 -15.08
C GLY A 115 7.00 10.10 -14.15
N ALA A 116 5.98 10.94 -14.21
CA ALA A 116 4.76 10.79 -13.42
C ALA A 116 3.63 10.18 -14.26
N TRP A 117 2.85 9.33 -13.62
CA TRP A 117 1.69 8.68 -14.21
C TRP A 117 0.44 9.04 -13.41
N SER A 118 -0.70 9.03 -14.06
CA SER A 118 -2.00 9.25 -13.42
C SER A 118 -2.99 8.16 -13.77
N LEU A 119 -3.85 7.85 -12.79
CA LEU A 119 -4.95 6.90 -12.91
C LEU A 119 -6.22 7.57 -12.43
N SER A 120 -7.26 7.57 -13.27
CA SER A 120 -8.60 8.00 -12.83
C SER A 120 -9.18 6.98 -11.86
N LEU A 121 -9.64 7.48 -10.72
CA LEU A 121 -10.26 6.66 -9.68
C LEU A 121 -11.76 6.51 -9.91
N PRO A 122 -12.36 5.38 -9.51
CA PRO A 122 -13.80 5.18 -9.59
C PRO A 122 -14.61 6.15 -8.75
#